data_93f92a0612907a595fe5ada72c3fb2ab
#
_entry.id   93f92a0612907a595fe5ada72c3fb2ab
#
_cell.length_a   1.000
_cell.length_b   1.000
_cell.length_c   1.000
_cell.angle_alpha   90.00
_cell.angle_beta   90.00
_cell.angle_gamma   90.00
#
_symmetry.space_group_name_H-M   'P 1'
#
loop_
_entity.id
_entity.type
_entity.pdbx_description
1 polymer ?
#
loop_
_entity_poly.entity_id
_entity_poly.type
_entity_poly.pdbx_seq_one_letter_code
_entity_poly.pdbx_strand_id
1 'polypeptide(L)'
;LLALVLSLSLVGCAVREGSADDGRLRVVTTLFPYYDFARAVAGDRADVTLLLAPGREAHSFEPTPLDAVTISRADVFIYNGGEGEVWADDMLDAVGEDIGTVLRMMDFVDAREEEFSEGMHDDSDEVEYDEHIWTSPKNAIRLCRAVADALCAADAENADLYRANCEDYCAQLEALDADLRALRANAVRDLLIFADRFPFLYFCEEYDLHYRAAFHGCSGDTEPSLATLKYLIDKVNDEHIPVVYTIDLSSQKVAEAVSECTGARIERLWSMQTISRTDFDAGETYLTLMQRNYEALKGGLL
;
A
#
# COMPACT_ATOMS: atom_id res chain seq x y z
N LEU A 1 29.45 -55.76 -46.49
CA LEU A 1 29.57 -54.30 -46.32
C LEU A 1 28.24 -53.77 -45.72
N LEU A 2 28.22 -53.57 -44.41
CA LEU A 2 27.05 -53.09 -43.70
C LEU A 2 27.25 -51.57 -43.42
N ALA A 3 26.50 -50.70 -44.07
CA ALA A 3 26.54 -49.26 -43.83
C ALA A 3 25.55 -48.90 -42.69
N LEU A 4 26.11 -48.47 -41.56
CA LEU A 4 25.37 -47.99 -40.41
C LEU A 4 25.06 -46.51 -40.63
N VAL A 5 23.77 -46.18 -40.83
CA VAL A 5 23.29 -44.80 -40.94
C VAL A 5 22.99 -44.30 -39.51
N LEU A 6 23.82 -43.38 -39.02
CA LEU A 6 23.65 -42.72 -37.72
C LEU A 6 22.72 -41.49 -37.91
N SER A 7 21.45 -41.62 -37.53
CA SER A 7 20.50 -40.49 -37.52
C SER A 7 20.71 -39.67 -36.24
N LEU A 8 21.33 -38.49 -36.39
CA LEU A 8 21.42 -37.47 -35.35
C LEU A 8 20.03 -36.80 -35.18
N SER A 9 19.34 -37.13 -34.10
CA SER A 9 18.15 -36.37 -33.68
C SER A 9 18.59 -35.04 -33.07
N LEU A 10 18.45 -33.95 -33.80
CA LEU A 10 18.50 -32.59 -33.25
C LEU A 10 17.28 -32.39 -32.37
N VAL A 11 17.48 -32.51 -31.05
CA VAL A 11 16.52 -31.97 -30.08
C VAL A 11 16.70 -30.47 -30.10
N GLY A 12 15.90 -29.77 -30.89
CA GLY A 12 15.76 -28.32 -30.81
C GLY A 12 15.14 -27.99 -29.47
N CYS A 13 15.91 -27.32 -28.60
CA CYS A 13 15.30 -26.55 -27.51
C CYS A 13 14.40 -25.50 -28.14
N ALA A 14 13.08 -25.76 -28.12
CA ALA A 14 12.11 -24.72 -28.38
C ALA A 14 12.28 -23.70 -27.27
N VAL A 15 12.93 -22.58 -27.58
CA VAL A 15 12.80 -21.34 -26.83
C VAL A 15 11.28 -21.07 -26.85
N ARG A 16 10.67 -21.09 -25.70
CA ARG A 16 9.26 -20.68 -25.54
C ARG A 16 9.25 -19.22 -25.97
N GLU A 17 8.82 -18.97 -27.21
CA GLU A 17 8.47 -17.64 -27.66
C GLU A 17 7.44 -17.09 -26.68
N GLY A 18 7.57 -15.81 -26.35
CA GLY A 18 6.70 -15.12 -25.40
C GLY A 18 5.24 -15.37 -25.68
N SER A 19 4.43 -15.35 -24.63
CA SER A 19 2.98 -15.46 -24.70
C SER A 19 2.47 -14.61 -25.86
N ALA A 20 1.66 -15.21 -26.72
CA ALA A 20 0.92 -14.47 -27.74
C ALA A 20 0.28 -13.26 -27.02
N ASP A 21 0.43 -12.07 -27.61
CA ASP A 21 -0.28 -10.87 -27.20
C ASP A 21 -1.79 -11.23 -27.23
N ASP A 22 -2.37 -11.43 -26.06
CA ASP A 22 -3.78 -11.83 -25.92
C ASP A 22 -4.69 -10.60 -25.91
N GLY A 23 -4.14 -9.41 -26.22
CA GLY A 23 -4.86 -8.14 -26.30
C GLY A 23 -5.25 -7.55 -24.98
N ARG A 24 -4.72 -8.08 -23.83
CA ARG A 24 -4.92 -7.48 -22.52
C ARG A 24 -3.88 -6.41 -22.24
N LEU A 25 -4.28 -5.35 -21.53
CA LEU A 25 -3.35 -4.34 -21.05
C LEU A 25 -2.34 -4.93 -20.07
N ARG A 26 -1.10 -4.53 -20.19
CA ARG A 26 -0.05 -4.84 -19.20
C ARG A 26 0.06 -3.66 -18.24
N VAL A 27 -0.46 -3.85 -17.04
CA VAL A 27 -0.40 -2.85 -15.98
C VAL A 27 0.63 -3.29 -14.95
N VAL A 28 1.58 -2.41 -14.65
CA VAL A 28 2.61 -2.67 -13.63
C VAL A 28 2.43 -1.68 -12.50
N THR A 29 2.42 -2.17 -11.26
CA THR A 29 2.22 -1.34 -10.07
C THR A 29 3.32 -1.62 -9.05
N THR A 30 3.70 -0.62 -8.27
CA THR A 30 4.73 -0.77 -7.23
C THR A 30 4.13 -1.29 -5.93
N LEU A 31 3.02 -0.71 -5.46
CA LEU A 31 2.41 -0.99 -4.17
C LEU A 31 1.07 -1.72 -4.28
N PHE A 32 0.70 -2.39 -3.20
CA PHE A 32 -0.52 -3.21 -3.15
C PHE A 32 -1.83 -2.43 -3.40
N PRO A 33 -2.07 -1.21 -2.86
CA PRO A 33 -3.33 -0.52 -3.09
C PRO A 33 -3.56 -0.25 -4.59
N TYR A 34 -2.53 0.13 -5.33
CA TYR A 34 -2.63 0.39 -6.77
C TYR A 34 -2.82 -0.87 -7.59
N TYR A 35 -2.21 -1.97 -7.15
CA TYR A 35 -2.45 -3.29 -7.71
C TYR A 35 -3.93 -3.69 -7.56
N ASP A 36 -4.50 -3.49 -6.39
CA ASP A 36 -5.91 -3.83 -6.13
C ASP A 36 -6.86 -2.92 -6.90
N PHE A 37 -6.62 -1.60 -6.93
CA PHE A 37 -7.42 -0.66 -7.72
C PHE A 37 -7.36 -0.98 -9.21
N ALA A 38 -6.18 -1.26 -9.75
CA ALA A 38 -6.03 -1.61 -11.16
C ALA A 38 -6.78 -2.92 -11.50
N ARG A 39 -6.72 -3.93 -10.66
CA ARG A 39 -7.46 -5.18 -10.83
C ARG A 39 -8.97 -4.98 -10.72
N ALA A 40 -9.42 -4.19 -9.74
CA ALA A 40 -10.83 -3.91 -9.55
C ALA A 40 -11.42 -3.19 -10.76
N VAL A 41 -10.70 -2.22 -11.31
CA VAL A 41 -11.13 -1.42 -12.47
C VAL A 41 -11.04 -2.23 -13.77
N ALA A 42 -9.91 -2.90 -14.01
CA ALA A 42 -9.67 -3.61 -15.28
C ALA A 42 -10.47 -4.91 -15.42
N GLY A 43 -10.80 -5.56 -14.30
CA GLY A 43 -11.39 -6.89 -14.34
C GLY A 43 -10.46 -7.89 -15.05
N ASP A 44 -10.94 -8.55 -16.08
CA ASP A 44 -10.20 -9.53 -16.89
C ASP A 44 -9.50 -8.91 -18.12
N ARG A 45 -9.56 -7.59 -18.29
CA ARG A 45 -9.02 -6.87 -19.46
C ARG A 45 -7.56 -6.45 -19.32
N ALA A 46 -6.96 -6.63 -18.15
CA ALA A 46 -5.54 -6.36 -17.93
C ALA A 46 -4.84 -7.51 -17.21
N ASP A 47 -3.55 -7.64 -17.50
CA ASP A 47 -2.58 -8.38 -16.69
C ASP A 47 -1.91 -7.39 -15.74
N VAL A 48 -2.30 -7.43 -14.47
CA VAL A 48 -1.75 -6.52 -13.45
C VAL A 48 -0.62 -7.21 -12.69
N THR A 49 0.55 -6.60 -12.73
CA THR A 49 1.76 -7.07 -12.03
C THR A 49 2.06 -6.18 -10.84
N LEU A 50 2.23 -6.78 -9.66
CA LEU A 50 2.73 -6.12 -8.46
C LEU A 50 4.24 -6.33 -8.35
N LEU A 51 5.06 -5.25 -8.41
CA LEU A 51 6.52 -5.33 -8.30
C LEU A 51 6.96 -5.68 -6.88
N LEU A 52 6.39 -5.01 -5.89
CA LEU A 52 6.65 -5.33 -4.50
C LEU A 52 5.97 -6.65 -4.14
N ALA A 53 6.73 -7.74 -4.19
CA ALA A 53 6.19 -9.07 -3.91
C ALA A 53 5.55 -9.14 -2.50
N PRO A 54 4.40 -9.83 -2.33
CA PRO A 54 3.71 -9.96 -1.06
C PRO A 54 4.64 -10.44 0.07
N GLY A 55 4.58 -9.76 1.22
CA GLY A 55 5.42 -10.01 2.39
C GLY A 55 6.79 -9.32 2.34
N ARG A 56 7.06 -8.47 1.36
CA ARG A 56 8.27 -7.66 1.28
C ARG A 56 8.03 -6.27 1.87
N GLU A 57 9.06 -5.72 2.50
CA GLU A 57 9.07 -4.36 3.02
C GLU A 57 9.30 -3.35 1.89
N ALA A 58 8.45 -2.31 1.81
CA ALA A 58 8.52 -1.33 0.73
C ALA A 58 9.73 -0.41 0.82
N HIS A 59 10.03 0.10 2.03
CA HIS A 59 11.14 1.04 2.25
C HIS A 59 12.54 0.42 2.03
N SER A 60 12.64 -0.90 1.96
CA SER A 60 13.88 -1.62 1.65
C SER A 60 13.86 -2.28 0.27
N PHE A 61 12.93 -1.89 -0.59
CA PHE A 61 12.83 -2.46 -1.92
C PHE A 61 13.96 -1.93 -2.82
N GLU A 62 14.73 -2.84 -3.37
CA GLU A 62 15.74 -2.57 -4.39
C GLU A 62 15.31 -3.22 -5.71
N PRO A 63 15.06 -2.42 -6.77
CA PRO A 63 14.63 -2.96 -8.05
C PRO A 63 15.76 -3.74 -8.73
N THR A 64 15.34 -4.75 -9.49
CA THR A 64 16.25 -5.60 -10.27
C THR A 64 16.23 -5.20 -11.75
N PRO A 65 17.23 -5.64 -12.56
CA PRO A 65 17.17 -5.47 -14.01
C PRO A 65 15.92 -6.10 -14.66
N LEU A 66 15.32 -7.11 -14.03
CA LEU A 66 14.09 -7.71 -14.52
C LEU A 66 12.88 -6.79 -14.30
N ASP A 67 12.88 -6.03 -13.20
CA ASP A 67 11.84 -5.03 -12.94
C ASP A 67 11.89 -3.92 -13.97
N ALA A 68 13.10 -3.45 -14.36
CA ALA A 68 13.27 -2.49 -15.45
C ALA A 68 12.69 -3.00 -16.78
N VAL A 69 12.94 -4.28 -17.12
CA VAL A 69 12.35 -4.90 -18.32
C VAL A 69 10.83 -5.02 -18.19
N THR A 70 10.32 -5.28 -17.01
CA THR A 70 8.86 -5.38 -16.76
C THR A 70 8.20 -4.02 -16.93
N ILE A 71 8.78 -2.98 -16.34
CA ILE A 71 8.31 -1.59 -16.45
C ILE A 71 8.36 -1.12 -17.91
N SER A 72 9.47 -1.38 -18.63
CA SER A 72 9.63 -0.96 -20.04
C SER A 72 8.59 -1.56 -21.00
N ARG A 73 7.90 -2.60 -20.60
CA ARG A 73 6.86 -3.28 -21.40
C ARG A 73 5.45 -2.96 -20.93
N ALA A 74 5.31 -2.12 -19.91
CA ALA A 74 4.02 -1.75 -19.38
C ALA A 74 3.26 -0.83 -20.36
N ASP A 75 1.99 -1.09 -20.54
CA ASP A 75 1.07 -0.17 -21.21
C ASP A 75 0.62 0.94 -20.26
N VAL A 76 0.57 0.61 -18.93
CA VAL A 76 0.35 1.55 -17.83
C VAL A 76 1.28 1.18 -16.68
N PHE A 77 2.08 2.12 -16.20
CA PHE A 77 2.92 1.99 -15.01
C PHE A 77 2.40 2.92 -13.91
N ILE A 78 2.16 2.36 -12.71
CA ILE A 78 1.57 3.06 -11.58
C ILE A 78 2.51 2.93 -10.38
N TYR A 79 3.01 4.06 -9.87
CA TYR A 79 3.86 4.12 -8.70
C TYR A 79 3.42 5.24 -7.76
N ASN A 80 3.78 5.14 -6.49
CA ASN A 80 3.37 6.13 -5.51
C ASN A 80 4.07 7.48 -5.73
N GLY A 81 5.38 7.44 -5.92
CA GLY A 81 6.25 8.59 -5.81
C GLY A 81 6.66 8.84 -4.36
N GLY A 82 7.36 9.95 -4.12
CA GLY A 82 7.95 10.25 -2.82
C GLY A 82 9.35 9.67 -2.67
N GLU A 83 9.91 9.80 -1.47
CA GLU A 83 11.32 9.47 -1.19
C GLU A 83 11.56 7.95 -1.17
N GLY A 84 10.55 7.17 -0.73
CA GLY A 84 10.60 5.72 -0.72
C GLY A 84 10.64 5.09 -2.12
N GLU A 85 10.25 5.83 -3.16
CA GLU A 85 10.20 5.34 -4.54
C GLU A 85 11.04 6.16 -5.54
N VAL A 86 12.05 6.90 -5.09
CA VAL A 86 13.02 7.60 -5.99
C VAL A 86 13.60 6.64 -7.03
N TRP A 87 13.78 5.37 -6.67
CA TRP A 87 14.22 4.34 -7.60
C TRP A 87 13.29 4.20 -8.82
N ALA A 88 11.99 4.50 -8.69
CA ALA A 88 11.05 4.43 -9.82
C ALA A 88 11.31 5.56 -10.82
N ASP A 89 11.62 6.76 -10.34
CA ASP A 89 12.03 7.90 -11.19
C ASP A 89 13.34 7.58 -11.92
N ASP A 90 14.35 7.03 -11.21
CA ASP A 90 15.62 6.59 -11.82
C ASP A 90 15.39 5.50 -12.89
N MET A 91 14.45 4.58 -12.66
CA MET A 91 14.09 3.55 -13.64
C MET A 91 13.42 4.15 -14.87
N LEU A 92 12.49 5.08 -14.69
CA LEU A 92 11.81 5.79 -15.78
C LEU A 92 12.80 6.55 -16.65
N ASP A 93 13.76 7.23 -16.03
CA ASP A 93 14.87 7.91 -16.74
C ASP A 93 15.74 6.95 -17.55
N ALA A 94 16.00 5.76 -17.00
CA ALA A 94 16.83 4.74 -17.65
C ALA A 94 16.12 4.02 -18.80
N VAL A 95 14.82 3.79 -18.69
CA VAL A 95 13.99 3.08 -19.70
C VAL A 95 13.62 4.01 -20.87
N GLY A 96 13.49 5.32 -20.63
CA GLY A 96 13.20 6.32 -21.65
C GLY A 96 11.74 6.40 -22.04
N GLU A 97 11.46 6.97 -23.23
CA GLU A 97 10.09 7.33 -23.68
C GLU A 97 9.25 6.14 -24.20
N ASP A 98 9.75 4.91 -24.12
CA ASP A 98 9.07 3.71 -24.66
C ASP A 98 7.98 3.15 -23.74
N ILE A 99 7.80 3.73 -22.55
CA ILE A 99 6.73 3.33 -21.61
C ILE A 99 5.41 3.98 -22.06
N GLY A 100 4.31 3.23 -21.87
CA GLY A 100 2.96 3.74 -22.12
C GLY A 100 2.58 4.90 -21.18
N THR A 101 1.44 4.81 -20.52
CA THR A 101 1.01 5.82 -19.54
C THR A 101 1.71 5.61 -18.20
N VAL A 102 2.28 6.66 -17.61
CA VAL A 102 2.88 6.66 -16.28
C VAL A 102 2.00 7.46 -15.32
N LEU A 103 1.66 6.86 -14.18
CA LEU A 103 0.93 7.50 -13.08
C LEU A 103 1.81 7.58 -11.84
N ARG A 104 2.13 8.80 -11.41
CA ARG A 104 2.69 9.10 -10.10
C ARG A 104 1.53 9.47 -9.18
N MET A 105 1.20 8.59 -8.23
CA MET A 105 -0.07 8.67 -7.51
C MET A 105 -0.14 9.84 -6.52
N MET A 106 0.98 10.28 -5.97
CA MET A 106 1.05 11.49 -5.12
C MET A 106 0.62 12.76 -5.86
N ASP A 107 0.64 12.80 -7.19
CA ASP A 107 0.20 13.97 -7.97
C ASP A 107 -1.34 14.16 -7.96
N PHE A 108 -2.09 13.16 -7.50
CA PHE A 108 -3.56 13.19 -7.47
C PHE A 108 -4.15 13.55 -6.11
N VAL A 109 -3.31 13.82 -5.12
CA VAL A 109 -3.73 14.18 -3.76
C VAL A 109 -2.95 15.39 -3.24
N ASP A 110 -3.52 16.08 -2.25
CA ASP A 110 -2.82 17.16 -1.55
C ASP A 110 -1.85 16.51 -0.55
N ALA A 111 -0.55 16.49 -0.85
CA ALA A 111 0.47 15.92 0.02
C ALA A 111 0.51 16.64 1.37
N ARG A 112 0.73 15.88 2.45
CA ARG A 112 0.90 16.36 3.82
C ARG A 112 2.33 16.17 4.26
N GLU A 113 2.86 17.17 4.93
CA GLU A 113 4.15 17.04 5.62
C GLU A 113 4.02 15.97 6.71
N GLU A 114 5.05 15.14 6.88
CA GLU A 114 5.10 14.15 7.92
C GLU A 114 5.16 14.86 9.29
N GLU A 115 4.32 14.45 10.23
CA GLU A 115 4.21 15.08 11.54
C GLU A 115 4.89 14.24 12.63
N PHE A 116 5.76 14.86 13.39
CA PHE A 116 6.30 14.26 14.61
C PHE A 116 5.37 14.56 15.79
N SER A 117 4.62 13.54 16.19
CA SER A 117 3.73 13.68 17.34
C SER A 117 4.51 13.75 18.65
N GLU A 118 3.89 14.33 19.70
CA GLU A 118 4.49 14.40 21.03
C GLU A 118 5.00 13.03 21.52
N GLY A 119 6.24 12.97 21.96
CA GLY A 119 6.92 11.74 22.40
C GLY A 119 7.81 11.08 21.34
N MET A 120 7.65 11.43 20.07
CA MET A 120 8.63 11.08 19.04
C MET A 120 9.85 12.02 19.12
N HIS A 121 10.98 11.55 18.63
CA HIS A 121 12.18 12.35 18.45
C HIS A 121 12.54 12.32 16.97
N ASP A 122 12.75 13.51 16.41
CA ASP A 122 13.36 13.71 15.11
C ASP A 122 14.69 14.43 15.28
N ASP A 123 15.71 13.92 14.60
CA ASP A 123 17.04 14.55 14.53
C ASP A 123 17.28 15.17 13.13
N SER A 124 16.29 15.12 12.20
CA SER A 124 16.39 15.69 10.85
C SER A 124 15.76 17.08 10.78
N ASP A 125 16.44 18.00 10.08
CA ASP A 125 15.91 19.33 9.74
C ASP A 125 15.19 19.31 8.35
N GLU A 126 14.99 18.14 7.74
CA GLU A 126 14.42 17.99 6.40
C GLU A 126 12.90 17.80 6.49
N VAL A 127 12.18 18.51 5.62
CA VAL A 127 10.73 18.36 5.50
C VAL A 127 10.44 17.17 4.60
N GLU A 128 9.90 16.11 5.17
CA GLU A 128 9.44 14.95 4.44
C GLU A 128 7.91 14.98 4.29
N TYR A 129 7.39 14.38 3.21
CA TYR A 129 5.96 14.25 3.00
C TYR A 129 5.52 12.83 3.29
N ASP A 130 4.40 12.69 4.01
CA ASP A 130 3.81 11.37 4.25
C ASP A 130 3.33 10.75 2.92
N GLU A 131 3.86 9.59 2.62
CA GLU A 131 3.64 8.87 1.37
C GLU A 131 2.41 7.94 1.41
N HIS A 132 1.78 7.75 2.58
CA HIS A 132 0.71 6.77 2.79
C HIS A 132 -0.68 7.33 2.39
N ILE A 133 -0.74 7.94 1.22
CA ILE A 133 -1.88 8.70 0.68
C ILE A 133 -3.16 7.88 0.54
N TRP A 134 -3.04 6.57 0.31
CA TRP A 134 -4.16 5.65 0.13
C TRP A 134 -4.90 5.32 1.42
N THR A 135 -4.35 5.63 2.59
CA THR A 135 -4.96 5.26 3.88
C THR A 135 -6.27 6.00 4.15
N SER A 136 -6.49 7.18 3.55
CA SER A 136 -7.80 7.83 3.51
C SER A 136 -8.69 7.22 2.41
N PRO A 137 -9.88 6.68 2.72
CA PRO A 137 -10.84 6.21 1.72
C PRO A 137 -11.21 7.26 0.67
N LYS A 138 -11.23 8.54 1.05
CA LYS A 138 -11.50 9.65 0.14
C LYS A 138 -10.36 9.85 -0.87
N ASN A 139 -9.11 9.70 -0.44
CA ASN A 139 -7.99 9.68 -1.36
C ASN A 139 -8.03 8.42 -2.22
N ALA A 140 -8.30 7.24 -1.65
CA ALA A 140 -8.44 5.99 -2.40
C ALA A 140 -9.44 6.11 -3.57
N ILE A 141 -10.57 6.82 -3.37
CA ILE A 141 -11.53 7.12 -4.45
C ILE A 141 -10.88 7.96 -5.56
N ARG A 142 -10.11 9.01 -5.21
CA ARG A 142 -9.41 9.84 -6.20
C ARG A 142 -8.39 9.02 -6.98
N LEU A 143 -7.62 8.19 -6.28
CA LEU A 143 -6.58 7.32 -6.85
C LEU A 143 -7.19 6.25 -7.77
N CYS A 144 -8.29 5.62 -7.36
CA CYS A 144 -9.01 4.65 -8.17
C CYS A 144 -9.55 5.28 -9.48
N ARG A 145 -10.06 6.52 -9.42
CA ARG A 145 -10.50 7.27 -10.61
C ARG A 145 -9.33 7.61 -11.54
N ALA A 146 -8.17 8.00 -10.99
CA ALA A 146 -6.97 8.25 -11.80
C ALA A 146 -6.51 6.98 -12.53
N VAL A 147 -6.56 5.83 -11.86
CA VAL A 147 -6.29 4.52 -12.48
C VAL A 147 -7.29 4.25 -13.61
N ALA A 148 -8.58 4.47 -13.39
CA ALA A 148 -9.60 4.24 -14.41
C ALA A 148 -9.42 5.14 -15.63
N ASP A 149 -9.08 6.41 -15.42
CA ASP A 149 -8.81 7.35 -16.52
C ASP A 149 -7.62 6.90 -17.37
N ALA A 150 -6.55 6.41 -16.74
CA ALA A 150 -5.38 5.89 -17.44
C ALA A 150 -5.70 4.63 -18.25
N LEU A 151 -6.46 3.68 -17.67
CA LEU A 151 -6.89 2.48 -18.38
C LEU A 151 -7.80 2.81 -19.55
N CYS A 152 -8.74 3.76 -19.39
CA CYS A 152 -9.59 4.24 -20.46
C CYS A 152 -8.80 4.90 -21.61
N ALA A 153 -7.71 5.60 -21.29
CA ALA A 153 -6.85 6.21 -22.29
C ALA A 153 -6.00 5.18 -23.04
N ALA A 154 -5.52 4.16 -22.35
CA ALA A 154 -4.70 3.09 -22.92
C ALA A 154 -5.53 2.09 -23.74
N ASP A 155 -6.79 1.86 -23.38
CA ASP A 155 -7.70 0.92 -24.03
C ASP A 155 -9.12 1.53 -24.14
N ALA A 156 -9.31 2.31 -25.17
CA ALA A 156 -10.57 3.01 -25.43
C ALA A 156 -11.73 2.05 -25.75
N GLU A 157 -11.46 0.85 -26.23
CA GLU A 157 -12.50 -0.13 -26.56
C GLU A 157 -13.22 -0.65 -25.31
N ASN A 158 -12.52 -0.76 -24.18
CA ASN A 158 -13.05 -1.23 -22.91
C ASN A 158 -13.35 -0.07 -21.90
N ALA A 159 -13.26 1.19 -22.33
CA ALA A 159 -13.40 2.36 -21.46
C ALA A 159 -14.72 2.39 -20.66
N ASP A 160 -15.84 1.97 -21.26
CA ASP A 160 -17.13 1.94 -20.55
C ASP A 160 -17.16 0.89 -19.44
N LEU A 161 -16.49 -0.25 -19.63
CA LEU A 161 -16.31 -1.27 -18.59
C LEU A 161 -15.48 -0.73 -17.43
N TYR A 162 -14.34 -0.10 -17.73
CA TYR A 162 -13.46 0.49 -16.71
C TYR A 162 -14.16 1.54 -15.87
N ARG A 163 -14.94 2.43 -16.50
CA ARG A 163 -15.73 3.44 -15.78
C ARG A 163 -16.78 2.78 -14.87
N ALA A 164 -17.52 1.80 -15.38
CA ALA A 164 -18.54 1.12 -14.60
C ALA A 164 -17.92 0.39 -13.38
N ASN A 165 -16.82 -0.35 -13.56
CA ASN A 165 -16.13 -1.02 -12.48
C ASN A 165 -15.57 -0.03 -11.44
N CYS A 166 -15.02 1.10 -11.91
CA CYS A 166 -14.52 2.16 -11.03
C CYS A 166 -15.66 2.77 -10.21
N GLU A 167 -16.80 3.06 -10.82
CA GLU A 167 -17.97 3.59 -10.11
C GLU A 167 -18.46 2.60 -9.04
N ASP A 168 -18.54 1.31 -9.36
CA ASP A 168 -18.93 0.26 -8.41
C ASP A 168 -17.93 0.14 -7.24
N TYR A 169 -16.63 0.22 -7.52
CA TYR A 169 -15.61 0.17 -6.47
C TYR A 169 -15.62 1.43 -5.61
N CYS A 170 -15.74 2.62 -6.22
CA CYS A 170 -15.85 3.88 -5.50
C CYS A 170 -17.10 3.93 -4.60
N ALA A 171 -18.24 3.39 -5.05
CA ALA A 171 -19.43 3.30 -4.21
C ALA A 171 -19.22 2.46 -2.95
N GLN A 172 -18.41 1.39 -3.03
CA GLN A 172 -18.05 0.58 -1.85
C GLN A 172 -17.11 1.36 -0.91
N LEU A 173 -16.17 2.15 -1.46
CA LEU A 173 -15.30 3.04 -0.67
C LEU A 173 -16.11 4.16 0.01
N GLU A 174 -17.10 4.73 -0.68
CA GLU A 174 -18.00 5.74 -0.10
C GLU A 174 -18.85 5.17 1.04
N ALA A 175 -19.31 3.91 0.92
CA ALA A 175 -20.01 3.23 2.01
C ALA A 175 -19.10 3.00 3.22
N LEU A 176 -17.86 2.59 3.01
CA LEU A 176 -16.86 2.45 4.07
C LEU A 176 -16.54 3.79 4.74
N ASP A 177 -16.38 4.88 3.97
CA ASP A 177 -16.18 6.23 4.51
C ASP A 177 -17.38 6.66 5.40
N ALA A 178 -18.60 6.36 4.98
CA ALA A 178 -19.78 6.65 5.77
C ALA A 178 -19.81 5.87 7.10
N ASP A 179 -19.43 4.59 7.08
CA ASP A 179 -19.33 3.75 8.29
C ASP A 179 -18.23 4.28 9.24
N LEU A 180 -17.08 4.69 8.74
CA LEU A 180 -15.99 5.28 9.53
C LEU A 180 -16.42 6.63 10.15
N ARG A 181 -17.11 7.48 9.40
CA ARG A 181 -17.68 8.73 9.94
C ARG A 181 -18.72 8.45 11.03
N ALA A 182 -19.57 7.45 10.84
CA ALA A 182 -20.53 7.03 11.85
C ALA A 182 -19.84 6.47 13.11
N LEU A 183 -18.76 5.69 12.94
CA LEU A 183 -17.94 5.22 14.05
C LEU A 183 -17.34 6.40 14.82
N ARG A 184 -16.72 7.37 14.13
CA ARG A 184 -16.14 8.56 14.75
C ARG A 184 -17.18 9.39 15.49
N ALA A 185 -18.36 9.58 14.90
CA ALA A 185 -19.44 10.35 15.52
C ALA A 185 -19.98 9.71 16.83
N ASN A 186 -19.84 8.40 16.97
CA ASN A 186 -20.26 7.65 18.18
C ASN A 186 -19.09 7.32 19.12
N ALA A 187 -17.85 7.69 18.74
CA ALA A 187 -16.67 7.40 19.52
C ALA A 187 -16.65 8.18 20.83
N VAL A 188 -16.28 7.49 21.90
CA VAL A 188 -16.05 8.09 23.23
C VAL A 188 -14.61 8.52 23.41
N ARG A 189 -13.72 8.11 22.48
CA ARG A 189 -12.30 8.47 22.40
C ARG A 189 -11.97 8.91 20.99
N ASP A 190 -10.92 9.70 20.85
CA ASP A 190 -10.40 10.18 19.58
C ASP A 190 -8.87 10.00 19.46
N LEU A 191 -8.25 9.43 20.50
CA LEU A 191 -6.80 9.20 20.55
C LEU A 191 -6.48 7.75 20.24
N LEU A 192 -5.62 7.54 19.22
CA LEU A 192 -5.04 6.26 18.84
C LEU A 192 -3.58 6.19 19.31
N ILE A 193 -3.18 5.08 19.90
CA ILE A 193 -1.78 4.84 20.28
C ILE A 193 -1.19 3.75 19.39
N PHE A 194 -0.22 4.13 18.56
CA PHE A 194 0.54 3.21 17.74
C PHE A 194 1.85 2.85 18.45
N ALA A 195 1.93 1.64 18.97
CA ALA A 195 3.19 1.09 19.47
C ALA A 195 4.02 0.53 18.31
N ASP A 196 4.10 1.29 17.22
CA ASP A 196 4.68 0.95 15.92
C ASP A 196 4.96 2.22 15.11
N ARG A 197 5.28 2.05 13.79
CA ARG A 197 5.27 3.14 12.80
C ARG A 197 3.84 3.63 12.57
N PHE A 198 3.73 4.88 12.11
CA PHE A 198 2.44 5.53 11.92
C PHE A 198 2.16 5.91 10.46
N PRO A 199 1.65 5.02 9.63
CA PRO A 199 1.31 5.31 8.24
C PRO A 199 -0.14 5.80 8.03
N PHE A 200 -0.78 6.42 9.04
CA PHE A 200 -2.21 6.74 9.01
C PHE A 200 -2.52 8.23 9.13
N LEU A 201 -1.59 9.11 8.70
CA LEU A 201 -1.77 10.57 8.82
C LEU A 201 -3.03 11.02 8.08
N TYR A 202 -3.16 10.69 6.79
CA TYR A 202 -4.34 11.07 5.99
C TYR A 202 -5.65 10.48 6.53
N PHE A 203 -5.59 9.28 7.11
CA PHE A 203 -6.74 8.67 7.77
C PHE A 203 -7.14 9.45 9.03
N CYS A 204 -6.19 9.77 9.89
CA CYS A 204 -6.46 10.50 11.13
C CYS A 204 -6.97 11.92 10.86
N GLU A 205 -6.41 12.63 9.88
CA GLU A 205 -6.92 13.94 9.46
C GLU A 205 -8.36 13.86 8.91
N GLU A 206 -8.67 12.86 8.07
CA GLU A 206 -10.00 12.72 7.45
C GLU A 206 -11.11 12.50 8.49
N TYR A 207 -10.78 11.81 9.60
CA TYR A 207 -11.75 11.46 10.64
C TYR A 207 -11.57 12.23 11.95
N ASP A 208 -10.77 13.31 11.96
CA ASP A 208 -10.51 14.12 13.17
C ASP A 208 -10.09 13.24 14.37
N LEU A 209 -9.11 12.37 14.15
CA LEU A 209 -8.50 11.49 15.13
C LEU A 209 -7.12 12.01 15.52
N HIS A 210 -6.83 11.98 16.80
CA HIS A 210 -5.50 12.24 17.34
C HIS A 210 -4.70 10.95 17.41
N TYR A 211 -3.38 11.05 17.39
CA TYR A 211 -2.51 9.89 17.52
C TYR A 211 -1.25 10.17 18.32
N ARG A 212 -0.65 9.11 18.84
CA ARG A 212 0.74 9.05 19.32
C ARG A 212 1.34 7.76 18.79
N ALA A 213 2.62 7.80 18.44
CA ALA A 213 3.27 6.63 17.87
C ALA A 213 4.71 6.46 18.34
N ALA A 214 5.23 5.26 18.15
CA ALA A 214 6.62 4.95 18.49
C ALA A 214 7.59 5.53 17.44
N PHE A 215 7.15 5.57 16.17
CA PHE A 215 7.93 6.06 15.03
C PHE A 215 7.02 6.78 14.03
N HIS A 216 7.59 7.67 13.22
CA HIS A 216 6.91 8.24 12.04
C HIS A 216 6.69 7.17 10.95
N GLY A 217 5.87 7.49 9.93
CA GLY A 217 5.39 6.52 8.95
C GLY A 217 6.49 5.83 8.15
N CYS A 218 7.45 6.61 7.66
CA CYS A 218 8.56 6.15 6.81
C CYS A 218 9.81 5.72 7.58
N SER A 219 9.77 5.67 8.93
CA SER A 219 10.93 5.31 9.75
C SER A 219 11.48 3.91 9.43
N GLY A 220 12.80 3.84 9.25
CA GLY A 220 13.55 2.59 9.20
C GLY A 220 13.88 1.99 10.57
N ASP A 221 13.56 2.67 11.66
CA ASP A 221 13.88 2.25 13.01
C ASP A 221 13.04 1.05 13.47
N THR A 222 13.64 0.21 14.30
CA THR A 222 13.00 -1.00 14.83
C THR A 222 12.79 -0.97 16.35
N GLU A 223 13.46 -0.05 17.05
CA GLU A 223 13.41 0.10 18.50
C GLU A 223 13.31 1.61 18.85
N PRO A 224 12.23 2.05 19.53
CA PRO A 224 12.07 3.43 19.93
C PRO A 224 13.04 3.78 21.07
N SER A 225 13.27 5.07 21.29
CA SER A 225 14.00 5.52 22.46
C SER A 225 13.28 5.09 23.75
N LEU A 226 14.03 4.89 24.83
CA LEU A 226 13.43 4.62 26.14
C LEU A 226 12.50 5.75 26.61
N ALA A 227 12.76 6.98 26.17
CA ALA A 227 11.91 8.12 26.48
C ALA A 227 10.57 8.02 25.75
N THR A 228 10.57 7.67 24.45
CA THR A 228 9.38 7.43 23.65
C THR A 228 8.56 6.27 24.22
N LEU A 229 9.20 5.14 24.51
CA LEU A 229 8.50 3.99 25.10
C LEU A 229 7.84 4.34 26.44
N LYS A 230 8.57 5.04 27.32
CA LYS A 230 8.01 5.52 28.60
C LYS A 230 6.83 6.48 28.37
N TYR A 231 6.98 7.42 27.45
CA TYR A 231 5.91 8.36 27.12
C TYR A 231 4.63 7.64 26.67
N LEU A 232 4.75 6.64 25.80
CA LEU A 232 3.59 5.86 25.34
C LEU A 232 2.93 5.08 26.47
N ILE A 233 3.72 4.46 27.36
CA ILE A 233 3.21 3.73 28.55
C ILE A 233 2.46 4.71 29.47
N ASP A 234 3.05 5.85 29.80
CA ASP A 234 2.43 6.86 30.64
C ASP A 234 1.11 7.36 29.99
N LYS A 235 1.13 7.64 28.69
CA LYS A 235 -0.05 8.15 27.96
C LYS A 235 -1.19 7.12 27.93
N VAL A 236 -0.91 5.84 27.72
CA VAL A 236 -1.90 4.77 27.78
C VAL A 236 -2.54 4.67 29.17
N ASN A 237 -1.73 4.77 30.24
CA ASN A 237 -2.23 4.72 31.61
C ASN A 237 -3.06 5.95 31.99
N ASP A 238 -2.56 7.16 31.68
CA ASP A 238 -3.18 8.44 32.06
C ASP A 238 -4.54 8.63 31.35
N GLU A 239 -4.61 8.29 30.07
CA GLU A 239 -5.82 8.42 29.26
C GLU A 239 -6.72 7.16 29.29
N HIS A 240 -6.32 6.13 30.04
CA HIS A 240 -7.03 4.86 30.13
C HIS A 240 -7.35 4.25 28.76
N ILE A 241 -6.35 4.23 27.88
CA ILE A 241 -6.48 3.71 26.52
C ILE A 241 -6.61 2.18 26.53
N PRO A 242 -7.69 1.60 25.98
CA PRO A 242 -7.91 0.15 26.06
C PRO A 242 -7.16 -0.65 25.01
N VAL A 243 -6.68 0.00 23.94
CA VAL A 243 -6.07 -0.64 22.79
C VAL A 243 -4.83 0.13 22.35
N VAL A 244 -3.74 -0.58 22.08
CA VAL A 244 -2.58 -0.09 21.34
C VAL A 244 -2.52 -0.79 19.99
N TYR A 245 -2.15 -0.03 18.95
CA TYR A 245 -2.15 -0.53 17.60
C TYR A 245 -0.75 -0.87 17.11
N THR A 246 -0.68 -1.92 16.30
CA THR A 246 0.47 -2.28 15.45
C THR A 246 0.07 -2.24 14.00
N ILE A 247 1.03 -2.27 13.09
CA ILE A 247 0.76 -2.41 11.66
C ILE A 247 1.02 -3.85 11.17
N ASP A 248 0.64 -4.13 9.95
CA ASP A 248 0.98 -5.36 9.25
C ASP A 248 2.51 -5.51 9.09
N LEU A 249 2.98 -6.74 9.07
CA LEU A 249 4.40 -7.12 8.98
C LEU A 249 5.31 -6.62 10.13
N SER A 250 4.74 -6.04 11.18
CA SER A 250 5.48 -5.59 12.36
C SER A 250 5.94 -6.73 13.25
N SER A 251 7.04 -6.51 13.98
CA SER A 251 7.54 -7.45 14.99
C SER A 251 6.71 -7.52 16.26
N GLN A 252 5.84 -6.55 16.51
CA GLN A 252 4.98 -6.35 17.67
C GLN A 252 5.71 -6.19 19.03
N LYS A 253 7.04 -6.22 19.09
CA LYS A 253 7.81 -6.18 20.36
C LYS A 253 7.52 -4.94 21.20
N VAL A 254 7.38 -3.77 20.54
CA VAL A 254 7.08 -2.50 21.23
C VAL A 254 5.67 -2.54 21.82
N ALA A 255 4.70 -3.04 21.04
CA ALA A 255 3.32 -3.17 21.49
C ALA A 255 3.18 -4.18 22.66
N GLU A 256 3.90 -5.30 22.61
CA GLU A 256 3.97 -6.26 23.70
C GLU A 256 4.50 -5.60 24.97
N ALA A 257 5.60 -4.84 24.89
CA ALA A 257 6.16 -4.13 26.05
C ALA A 257 5.18 -3.09 26.63
N VAL A 258 4.48 -2.32 25.78
CA VAL A 258 3.46 -1.36 26.24
C VAL A 258 2.28 -2.11 26.86
N SER A 259 1.79 -3.18 26.24
CA SER A 259 0.69 -4.00 26.72
C SER A 259 1.00 -4.64 28.09
N GLU A 260 2.19 -5.20 28.27
CA GLU A 260 2.64 -5.79 29.55
C GLU A 260 2.65 -4.75 30.69
N CYS A 261 3.01 -3.49 30.39
CA CYS A 261 3.07 -2.43 31.40
C CYS A 261 1.72 -1.79 31.72
N THR A 262 0.74 -1.86 30.79
CA THR A 262 -0.50 -1.08 30.89
C THR A 262 -1.76 -1.96 30.97
N GLY A 263 -1.70 -3.18 30.46
CA GLY A 263 -2.85 -4.06 30.30
C GLY A 263 -3.71 -3.73 29.06
N ALA A 264 -3.32 -2.75 28.22
CA ALA A 264 -4.00 -2.45 26.98
C ALA A 264 -3.89 -3.64 26.01
N ARG A 265 -4.97 -3.92 25.27
CA ARG A 265 -4.98 -4.96 24.23
C ARG A 265 -4.20 -4.50 23.00
N ILE A 266 -3.59 -5.42 22.29
CA ILE A 266 -2.94 -5.17 21.03
C ILE A 266 -3.93 -5.48 19.90
N GLU A 267 -4.14 -4.53 19.01
CA GLU A 267 -4.90 -4.72 17.77
C GLU A 267 -4.04 -4.33 16.58
N ARG A 268 -4.31 -4.94 15.44
CA ARG A 268 -3.58 -4.64 14.21
C ARG A 268 -4.41 -3.74 13.30
N LEU A 269 -3.75 -2.74 12.71
CA LEU A 269 -4.25 -2.01 11.55
C LEU A 269 -3.40 -2.36 10.33
N TRP A 270 -4.05 -2.60 9.20
CA TRP A 270 -3.37 -2.86 7.93
C TRP A 270 -3.06 -1.55 7.24
N SER A 271 -1.77 -1.26 7.04
CA SER A 271 -1.31 -0.08 6.31
C SER A 271 -1.60 -0.19 4.81
N MET A 272 -1.67 -1.42 4.31
CA MET A 272 -1.90 -1.79 2.91
C MET A 272 -0.79 -1.29 1.95
N GLN A 273 0.31 -0.73 2.44
CA GLN A 273 1.47 -0.40 1.60
C GLN A 273 1.98 -1.66 0.88
N THR A 274 1.98 -2.75 1.60
CA THR A 274 2.24 -4.10 1.13
C THR A 274 1.13 -5.03 1.62
N ILE A 275 1.18 -6.28 1.27
CA ILE A 275 0.26 -7.31 1.75
C ILE A 275 1.03 -8.55 2.17
N SER A 276 0.60 -9.22 3.24
CA SER A 276 1.21 -10.50 3.62
C SER A 276 0.98 -11.56 2.53
N ARG A 277 1.90 -12.52 2.40
CA ARG A 277 1.70 -13.65 1.47
C ARG A 277 0.38 -14.39 1.76
N THR A 278 0.05 -14.57 3.04
CA THR A 278 -1.17 -15.27 3.45
C THR A 278 -2.43 -14.52 3.03
N ASP A 279 -2.49 -13.20 3.24
CA ASP A 279 -3.64 -12.39 2.85
C ASP A 279 -3.76 -12.31 1.32
N PHE A 280 -2.63 -12.20 0.61
CA PHE A 280 -2.61 -12.19 -0.85
C PHE A 280 -3.14 -13.50 -1.45
N ASP A 281 -2.66 -14.63 -0.93
CA ASP A 281 -3.08 -15.97 -1.39
C ASP A 281 -4.55 -16.25 -1.02
N ALA A 282 -5.06 -15.61 0.05
CA ALA A 282 -6.48 -15.65 0.42
C ALA A 282 -7.37 -14.75 -0.45
N GLY A 283 -6.78 -13.91 -1.30
CA GLY A 283 -7.52 -12.98 -2.17
C GLY A 283 -8.06 -11.75 -1.46
N GLU A 284 -7.43 -11.36 -0.34
CA GLU A 284 -7.80 -10.12 0.34
C GLU A 284 -7.58 -8.90 -0.56
N THR A 285 -8.46 -7.93 -0.42
CA THR A 285 -8.47 -6.69 -1.20
C THR A 285 -8.21 -5.49 -0.27
N TYR A 286 -7.93 -4.34 -0.86
CA TYR A 286 -7.87 -3.09 -0.11
C TYR A 286 -9.16 -2.87 0.72
N LEU A 287 -10.33 -3.09 0.12
CA LEU A 287 -11.61 -2.95 0.80
C LEU A 287 -11.77 -3.91 1.99
N THR A 288 -11.40 -5.18 1.83
CA THR A 288 -11.53 -6.17 2.92
C THR A 288 -10.56 -5.87 4.06
N LEU A 289 -9.35 -5.39 3.77
CA LEU A 289 -8.38 -4.98 4.78
C LEU A 289 -8.82 -3.71 5.50
N MET A 290 -9.37 -2.72 4.78
CA MET A 290 -9.95 -1.52 5.40
C MET A 290 -11.18 -1.85 6.26
N GLN A 291 -11.98 -2.84 5.88
CA GLN A 291 -13.09 -3.33 6.73
C GLN A 291 -12.56 -3.96 8.03
N ARG A 292 -11.44 -4.67 7.99
CA ARG A 292 -10.77 -5.15 9.21
C ARG A 292 -10.25 -4.00 10.07
N ASN A 293 -9.70 -2.94 9.45
CA ASN A 293 -9.31 -1.72 10.17
C ASN A 293 -10.51 -1.08 10.88
N TYR A 294 -11.64 -0.99 10.20
CA TYR A 294 -12.88 -0.50 10.81
C TYR A 294 -13.28 -1.33 12.06
N GLU A 295 -13.23 -2.67 11.97
CA GLU A 295 -13.56 -3.53 13.12
C GLU A 295 -12.55 -3.39 14.28
N ALA A 296 -11.25 -3.30 13.97
CA ALA A 296 -10.21 -3.10 14.99
C ALA A 296 -10.36 -1.73 15.70
N LEU A 297 -10.68 -0.67 14.95
CA LEU A 297 -10.88 0.68 15.49
C LEU A 297 -12.06 0.75 16.47
N LYS A 298 -13.12 -0.01 16.26
CA LYS A 298 -14.28 -0.08 17.19
C LYS A 298 -13.83 -0.46 18.61
N GLY A 299 -12.86 -1.36 18.74
CA GLY A 299 -12.35 -1.83 20.03
C GLY A 299 -11.62 -0.76 20.83
N GLY A 300 -11.07 0.27 20.19
CA GLY A 300 -10.34 1.36 20.83
C GLY A 300 -11.15 2.65 20.97
N LEU A 301 -12.07 2.91 20.04
CA LEU A 301 -12.81 4.17 19.99
C LEU A 301 -14.13 4.13 20.77
N LEU A 302 -14.81 2.99 20.83
CA LEU A 302 -16.06 2.78 21.59
C LEU A 302 -15.76 2.23 22.97
#